data_d4ea4b7b690b1d2c84fd660eebbf9444
#
_entry.id   d4ea4b7b690b1d2c84fd660eebbf9444
#
_cell.length_a   1.000
_cell.length_b   1.000
_cell.length_c   1.000
_cell.angle_alpha   90.00
_cell.angle_beta   90.00
_cell.angle_gamma   90.00
#
_symmetry.space_group_name_H-M   'P 1'
#
loop_
_entity.id
_entity.type
_entity.pdbx_description
1 polymer ?
#
loop_
_entity_poly.entity_id
_entity_poly.type
_entity_poly.pdbx_seq_one_letter_code
_entity_poly.pdbx_strand_id
1 'polypeptide(L)'
;MAENGPIEQLAKIISNKIFERFHWKRVGPCDQDFKCVRQTEHKPADKTQEHTHPVDAVFAYVDPYLNKTIYLNTDLKSYKKGSITPRMIESALTSLYKTIDCSRYSEEWKEKYDTEVGQTETRGMLFVYNHDNDYEHDFFEYFDPPKPVNGKRRPPSVNLDKLKVKAGQQIHIIEPRRIHYLMSVIADMNEMIVEGTFPKKNYGFFYPQLTYHKVLVNNDYLPATVESLTAPFLIIKHDAVIEIDESGKKAESHPAGFVVYYNRPGSTELEFMYLLDLLSSYQILNLKNKIRIRVVAKERSNSIRSHFTRALEMYAFEWGFDERAKSDLYKIDLQIVPIQKEFYSTEEISWDY
;
A
#
# COMPACT_ATOMS: atom_id res chain seq x y z
N MET A 1 22.29 17.92 -15.76
CA MET A 1 21.54 18.10 -14.50
C MET A 1 20.15 18.71 -14.70
N ALA A 2 19.81 19.20 -15.88
CA ALA A 2 18.46 19.75 -16.16
C ALA A 2 17.41 18.69 -16.58
N GLU A 3 17.81 17.45 -16.82
CA GLU A 3 16.89 16.38 -17.26
C GLU A 3 16.22 15.59 -16.10
N ASN A 4 16.66 15.79 -14.87
CA ASN A 4 16.11 15.01 -13.73
C ASN A 4 14.82 15.59 -13.16
N GLY A 5 14.54 16.88 -13.37
CA GLY A 5 13.36 17.55 -12.81
C GLY A 5 12.01 16.90 -13.19
N PRO A 6 11.73 16.64 -14.47
CA PRO A 6 10.46 16.02 -14.88
C PRO A 6 10.28 14.59 -14.34
N ILE A 7 11.35 13.81 -14.29
CA ILE A 7 11.34 12.42 -13.79
C ILE A 7 11.11 12.38 -12.28
N GLU A 8 11.71 13.32 -11.56
CA GLU A 8 11.51 13.45 -10.12
C GLU A 8 10.10 13.92 -9.76
N GLN A 9 9.55 14.86 -10.51
CA GLN A 9 8.15 15.28 -10.39
C GLN A 9 7.16 14.12 -10.61
N LEU A 10 7.47 13.20 -11.51
CA LEU A 10 6.61 12.06 -11.79
C LEU A 10 6.39 11.18 -10.54
N ALA A 11 7.45 10.88 -9.77
CA ALA A 11 7.29 10.12 -8.53
C ALA A 11 6.41 10.85 -7.49
N LYS A 12 6.49 12.19 -7.44
CA LYS A 12 5.64 13.02 -6.57
C LYS A 12 4.17 12.97 -6.96
N ILE A 13 3.88 13.11 -8.25
CA ILE A 13 2.51 13.07 -8.77
C ILE A 13 1.90 11.69 -8.52
N ILE A 14 2.64 10.63 -8.85
CA ILE A 14 2.18 9.25 -8.68
C ILE A 14 1.91 8.95 -7.21
N SER A 15 2.85 9.29 -6.31
CA SER A 15 2.69 9.03 -4.89
C SER A 15 1.48 9.77 -4.31
N ASN A 16 1.28 11.04 -4.67
CA ASN A 16 0.12 11.81 -4.23
C ASN A 16 -1.20 11.15 -4.68
N LYS A 17 -1.33 10.83 -5.97
CA LYS A 17 -2.54 10.22 -6.51
C LYS A 17 -2.82 8.84 -5.90
N ILE A 18 -1.77 8.03 -5.69
CA ILE A 18 -1.91 6.73 -5.04
C ILE A 18 -2.39 6.91 -3.60
N PHE A 19 -1.68 7.69 -2.80
CA PHE A 19 -1.95 7.73 -1.36
C PHE A 19 -3.23 8.46 -1.00
N GLU A 20 -3.68 9.42 -1.80
CA GLU A 20 -4.99 10.06 -1.63
C GLU A 20 -6.13 9.04 -1.71
N ARG A 21 -6.08 8.09 -2.67
CA ARG A 21 -7.07 7.01 -2.78
C ARG A 21 -7.07 6.04 -1.60
N PHE A 22 -5.95 5.96 -0.88
CA PHE A 22 -5.82 5.18 0.35
C PHE A 22 -6.09 5.98 1.63
N HIS A 23 -6.68 7.18 1.48
CA HIS A 23 -7.04 8.12 2.54
C HIS A 23 -5.83 8.65 3.33
N TRP A 24 -4.67 8.73 2.69
CA TRP A 24 -3.54 9.44 3.25
C TRP A 24 -3.56 10.90 2.82
N LYS A 25 -3.06 11.76 3.68
CA LYS A 25 -2.88 13.18 3.40
C LYS A 25 -1.41 13.48 3.18
N ARG A 26 -1.08 14.25 2.17
CA ARG A 26 0.22 14.91 2.10
C ARG A 26 0.20 16.11 3.03
N VAL A 27 1.19 16.22 3.91
CA VAL A 27 1.29 17.29 4.91
C VAL A 27 2.55 18.12 4.70
N GLY A 28 2.47 19.41 4.98
CA GLY A 28 3.58 20.34 4.87
C GLY A 28 4.13 20.54 3.46
N PRO A 29 5.24 21.28 3.33
CA PRO A 29 5.92 21.56 2.07
C PRO A 29 6.71 20.33 1.58
N CYS A 30 6.88 20.20 0.25
CA CYS A 30 7.77 19.23 -0.38
C CYS A 30 9.16 19.82 -0.59
N ASP A 31 10.16 18.95 -0.79
CA ASP A 31 11.55 19.31 -1.14
C ASP A 31 12.17 20.30 -0.15
N GLN A 32 12.03 20.01 1.11
CA GLN A 32 12.58 20.83 2.18
C GLN A 32 13.65 20.08 2.96
N ASP A 33 14.72 20.78 3.25
CA ASP A 33 15.70 20.31 4.21
C ASP A 33 15.33 20.79 5.61
N PHE A 34 15.80 20.05 6.63
CA PHE A 34 15.83 20.52 8.01
C PHE A 34 17.19 20.20 8.65
N LYS A 35 17.58 20.99 9.65
CA LYS A 35 18.87 20.84 10.30
C LYS A 35 18.97 19.54 11.09
N CYS A 36 20.10 18.85 10.91
CA CYS A 36 20.41 17.65 11.67
C CYS A 36 20.64 18.01 13.16
N VAL A 37 19.88 17.42 14.06
CA VAL A 37 20.03 17.60 15.51
C VAL A 37 21.11 16.68 16.12
N ARG A 38 21.67 15.75 15.33
CA ARG A 38 22.73 14.81 15.70
C ARG A 38 23.96 14.94 14.83
N GLN A 39 24.50 16.15 14.74
CA GLN A 39 25.62 16.48 13.85
C GLN A 39 26.82 15.53 14.02
N THR A 40 27.18 15.16 15.23
CA THR A 40 28.33 14.28 15.51
C THR A 40 28.16 12.85 15.01
N GLU A 41 26.91 12.38 14.91
CA GLU A 41 26.59 10.99 14.49
C GLU A 41 26.31 10.89 12.98
N HIS A 42 25.69 11.92 12.42
CA HIS A 42 25.16 11.85 11.06
C HIS A 42 26.00 12.58 10.02
N LYS A 43 26.77 13.58 10.45
CA LYS A 43 27.61 14.36 9.53
C LYS A 43 28.75 13.50 9.00
N PRO A 44 28.96 13.45 7.68
CA PRO A 44 30.16 12.82 7.11
C PRO A 44 31.43 13.50 7.59
N ALA A 45 32.46 12.70 7.87
CA ALA A 45 33.72 13.18 8.46
C ALA A 45 34.48 14.19 7.56
N ASP A 46 34.24 14.10 6.26
CA ASP A 46 34.86 14.95 5.22
C ASP A 46 34.14 16.27 4.99
N LYS A 47 32.96 16.49 5.60
CA LYS A 47 32.18 17.73 5.41
C LYS A 47 32.41 18.71 6.55
N THR A 48 32.66 19.98 6.21
CA THR A 48 32.80 21.10 7.17
C THR A 48 31.46 21.79 7.45
N GLN A 49 30.55 21.84 6.47
CA GLN A 49 29.25 22.48 6.61
C GLN A 49 28.31 21.73 7.57
N GLU A 50 27.32 22.41 8.14
CA GLU A 50 26.24 21.77 8.89
C GLU A 50 25.52 20.73 8.02
N HIS A 51 25.21 19.60 8.64
CA HIS A 51 24.48 18.55 7.97
C HIS A 51 22.98 18.83 8.05
N THR A 52 22.28 18.66 6.92
CA THR A 52 20.82 18.73 6.83
C THR A 52 20.27 17.38 6.37
N HIS A 53 18.98 17.18 6.60
CA HIS A 53 18.26 16.00 6.14
C HIS A 53 17.23 16.41 5.10
N PRO A 54 17.25 15.83 3.90
CA PRO A 54 16.23 16.08 2.87
C PRO A 54 14.93 15.41 3.22
N VAL A 55 13.83 16.05 2.87
CA VAL A 55 12.45 15.53 2.93
C VAL A 55 11.77 15.83 1.60
N ASP A 56 11.58 14.81 0.77
CA ASP A 56 10.92 14.99 -0.53
C ASP A 56 9.41 15.23 -0.34
N ALA A 57 8.77 14.42 0.51
CA ALA A 57 7.37 14.59 0.91
C ALA A 57 7.10 13.93 2.27
N VAL A 58 6.06 14.38 2.97
CA VAL A 58 5.52 13.71 4.15
C VAL A 58 4.07 13.35 3.90
N PHE A 59 3.74 12.07 4.10
CA PHE A 59 2.36 11.58 4.09
C PHE A 59 1.93 11.23 5.50
N ALA A 60 0.64 11.41 5.79
CA ALA A 60 0.08 11.11 7.09
C ALA A 60 -1.24 10.35 7.01
N TYR A 61 -1.45 9.44 7.93
CA TYR A 61 -2.72 8.77 8.17
C TYR A 61 -2.89 8.47 9.66
N VAL A 62 -4.14 8.30 10.11
CA VAL A 62 -4.43 7.86 11.48
C VAL A 62 -4.46 6.34 11.51
N ASP A 63 -3.58 5.72 12.29
CA ASP A 63 -3.56 4.26 12.45
C ASP A 63 -4.81 3.81 13.22
N PRO A 64 -5.61 2.88 12.66
CA PRO A 64 -6.87 2.46 13.24
C PRO A 64 -6.78 1.77 14.60
N TYR A 65 -5.66 1.15 14.90
CA TYR A 65 -5.47 0.43 16.16
C TYR A 65 -4.65 1.21 17.19
N LEU A 66 -3.72 2.04 16.74
CA LEU A 66 -2.87 2.81 17.62
C LEU A 66 -3.54 4.13 18.04
N ASN A 67 -4.52 4.59 17.27
CA ASN A 67 -5.13 5.92 17.42
C ASN A 67 -4.05 7.03 17.44
N LYS A 68 -3.07 6.89 16.53
CA LYS A 68 -1.96 7.83 16.36
C LYS A 68 -1.92 8.30 14.94
N THR A 69 -1.53 9.55 14.74
CA THR A 69 -1.16 10.03 13.41
C THR A 69 0.24 9.52 13.06
N ILE A 70 0.32 8.73 12.01
CA ILE A 70 1.59 8.22 11.49
C ILE A 70 2.07 9.18 10.39
N TYR A 71 3.23 9.77 10.59
CA TYR A 71 3.93 10.58 9.60
C TYR A 71 5.00 9.75 8.90
N LEU A 72 4.90 9.67 7.59
CA LEU A 72 5.85 8.96 6.74
C LEU A 72 6.77 9.98 6.05
N ASN A 73 7.97 10.17 6.58
CA ASN A 73 9.03 10.85 5.84
C ASN A 73 9.35 10.02 4.61
N THR A 74 9.02 10.52 3.44
CA THR A 74 9.12 9.79 2.18
C THR A 74 10.28 10.28 1.36
N ASP A 75 11.16 9.35 1.00
CA ASP A 75 12.21 9.52 0.00
C ASP A 75 11.66 8.98 -1.34
N LEU A 76 11.44 9.88 -2.30
CA LEU A 76 10.86 9.60 -3.61
C LEU A 76 11.95 9.39 -4.64
N LYS A 77 12.07 8.17 -5.15
CA LYS A 77 13.04 7.80 -6.19
C LYS A 77 12.32 7.43 -7.48
N SER A 78 12.79 8.01 -8.60
CA SER A 78 12.34 7.65 -9.94
C SER A 78 13.54 7.23 -10.76
N TYR A 79 13.61 5.94 -11.09
CA TYR A 79 14.75 5.34 -11.75
C TYR A 79 14.33 4.42 -12.90
N LYS A 80 15.19 4.35 -13.93
CA LYS A 80 15.13 3.24 -14.89
C LYS A 80 15.67 1.96 -14.25
N LYS A 81 15.27 0.80 -14.78
CA LYS A 81 15.63 -0.54 -14.30
C LYS A 81 17.11 -0.68 -13.91
N GLY A 82 18.03 -0.27 -14.79
CA GLY A 82 19.47 -0.43 -14.55
C GLY A 82 20.05 0.44 -13.43
N SER A 83 19.30 1.43 -12.94
CA SER A 83 19.70 2.32 -11.85
C SER A 83 19.18 1.87 -10.48
N ILE A 84 18.24 0.90 -10.43
CA ILE A 84 17.77 0.30 -9.18
C ILE A 84 18.80 -0.77 -8.77
N THR A 85 19.73 -0.38 -7.92
CA THR A 85 20.87 -1.21 -7.51
C THR A 85 20.94 -1.35 -5.99
N PRO A 86 21.60 -2.41 -5.45
CA PRO A 86 21.81 -2.56 -4.01
C PRO A 86 22.45 -1.33 -3.37
N ARG A 87 23.42 -0.73 -4.04
CA ARG A 87 24.13 0.48 -3.54
C ARG A 87 23.19 1.67 -3.43
N MET A 88 22.31 1.86 -4.41
CA MET A 88 21.29 2.93 -4.37
C MET A 88 20.35 2.70 -3.20
N ILE A 89 19.84 1.47 -3.04
CA ILE A 89 18.91 1.11 -1.95
C ILE A 89 19.58 1.33 -0.58
N GLU A 90 20.80 0.84 -0.39
CA GLU A 90 21.55 1.00 0.88
C GLU A 90 21.79 2.49 1.19
N SER A 91 22.12 3.30 0.17
CA SER A 91 22.31 4.74 0.32
C SER A 91 21.02 5.46 0.70
N ALA A 92 19.91 5.16 0.01
CA ALA A 92 18.60 5.76 0.30
C ALA A 92 18.11 5.39 1.70
N LEU A 93 18.17 4.12 2.08
CA LEU A 93 17.82 3.66 3.42
C LEU A 93 18.71 4.30 4.50
N THR A 94 20.00 4.47 4.22
CA THR A 94 20.95 5.14 5.15
C THR A 94 20.59 6.60 5.34
N SER A 95 20.24 7.30 4.29
CA SER A 95 19.77 8.69 4.37
C SER A 95 18.46 8.78 5.18
N LEU A 96 17.51 7.92 4.84
CA LEU A 96 16.18 7.92 5.41
C LEU A 96 16.19 7.61 6.93
N TYR A 97 16.99 6.62 7.39
CA TYR A 97 17.05 6.35 8.82
C TYR A 97 17.58 7.53 9.62
N LYS A 98 18.58 8.27 9.09
CA LYS A 98 19.11 9.47 9.71
C LYS A 98 18.06 10.60 9.76
N THR A 99 17.30 10.73 8.69
CA THR A 99 16.19 11.69 8.62
C THR A 99 15.16 11.42 9.69
N ILE A 100 14.66 10.18 9.84
CA ILE A 100 13.67 9.85 10.86
C ILE A 100 14.22 9.88 12.30
N ASP A 101 15.51 9.62 12.48
CA ASP A 101 16.15 9.75 13.79
C ASP A 101 16.19 11.20 14.27
N CYS A 102 16.39 12.14 13.34
CA CYS A 102 16.41 13.57 13.64
C CYS A 102 15.02 14.20 13.69
N SER A 103 14.09 13.80 12.82
CA SER A 103 12.75 14.39 12.73
C SER A 103 11.96 14.33 14.06
N ARG A 104 12.14 13.25 14.83
CA ARG A 104 11.51 13.09 16.16
C ARG A 104 11.88 14.19 17.16
N TYR A 105 13.05 14.79 17.03
CA TYR A 105 13.62 15.77 17.98
C TYR A 105 13.80 17.16 17.37
N SER A 106 13.56 17.32 16.07
CA SER A 106 13.73 18.60 15.36
C SER A 106 12.47 19.45 15.49
N GLU A 107 12.57 20.58 16.17
CA GLU A 107 11.46 21.54 16.21
C GLU A 107 11.16 22.10 14.83
N GLU A 108 12.19 22.36 14.00
CA GLU A 108 12.02 22.81 12.59
C GLU A 108 11.19 21.81 11.77
N TRP A 109 11.40 20.50 11.96
CA TRP A 109 10.61 19.47 11.29
C TRP A 109 9.17 19.47 11.80
N LYS A 110 8.97 19.55 13.10
CA LYS A 110 7.64 19.56 13.72
C LYS A 110 6.82 20.76 13.28
N GLU A 111 7.39 21.95 13.27
CA GLU A 111 6.72 23.17 12.79
C GLU A 111 6.24 23.05 11.35
N LYS A 112 6.97 22.32 10.50
CA LYS A 112 6.61 22.11 9.08
C LYS A 112 5.56 21.03 8.88
N TYR A 113 5.60 19.95 9.67
CA TYR A 113 4.89 18.72 9.34
C TYR A 113 4.00 18.16 10.45
N ASP A 114 4.35 18.32 11.72
CA ASP A 114 3.60 17.78 12.87
C ASP A 114 2.57 18.81 13.37
N THR A 115 1.53 19.02 12.59
CA THR A 115 0.48 20.01 12.86
C THR A 115 -0.75 19.44 13.54
N GLU A 116 -0.82 18.12 13.72
CA GLU A 116 -1.98 17.45 14.30
C GLU A 116 -1.92 17.44 15.81
N VAL A 117 -3.07 17.58 16.45
CA VAL A 117 -3.19 17.49 17.92
C VAL A 117 -3.40 16.01 18.28
N GLY A 118 -2.54 15.45 19.11
CA GLY A 118 -2.69 14.07 19.58
C GLY A 118 -1.38 13.30 19.66
N GLN A 119 -1.49 11.98 19.71
CA GLN A 119 -0.31 11.12 19.67
C GLN A 119 0.17 10.96 18.23
N THR A 120 1.45 11.20 18.00
CA THR A 120 2.06 11.12 16.68
C THR A 120 3.24 10.15 16.69
N GLU A 121 3.54 9.58 15.52
CA GLU A 121 4.68 8.70 15.31
C GLU A 121 5.28 8.96 13.93
N THR A 122 6.60 9.16 13.88
CA THR A 122 7.31 9.38 12.62
C THR A 122 8.00 8.10 12.18
N ARG A 123 7.76 7.71 10.91
CA ARG A 123 8.37 6.56 10.23
C ARG A 123 9.02 7.01 8.92
N GLY A 124 9.85 6.18 8.33
CA GLY A 124 10.41 6.39 7.01
C GLY A 124 9.68 5.59 5.94
N MET A 125 9.62 6.14 4.72
CA MET A 125 9.14 5.42 3.55
C MET A 125 10.04 5.67 2.35
N LEU A 126 10.62 4.59 1.80
CA LEU A 126 11.32 4.63 0.53
C LEU A 126 10.34 4.24 -0.58
N PHE A 127 10.05 5.17 -1.48
CA PHE A 127 9.18 4.96 -2.64
C PHE A 127 10.04 4.89 -3.90
N VAL A 128 10.13 3.70 -4.52
CA VAL A 128 10.97 3.47 -5.69
C VAL A 128 10.11 3.26 -6.93
N TYR A 129 9.89 4.32 -7.69
CA TYR A 129 9.19 4.27 -8.96
C TYR A 129 10.14 3.90 -10.10
N ASN A 130 9.74 2.92 -10.91
CA ASN A 130 10.46 2.54 -12.12
C ASN A 130 9.78 3.16 -13.35
N HIS A 131 10.35 4.26 -13.86
CA HIS A 131 9.72 5.06 -14.93
C HIS A 131 9.84 4.47 -16.34
N ASP A 132 10.71 3.45 -16.55
CA ASP A 132 10.77 2.72 -17.82
C ASP A 132 9.92 1.44 -17.82
N ASN A 133 9.24 1.14 -16.71
CA ASN A 133 8.33 0.00 -16.51
C ASN A 133 8.94 -1.39 -16.79
N ASP A 134 10.27 -1.48 -16.92
CA ASP A 134 11.01 -2.70 -17.27
C ASP A 134 11.53 -3.48 -16.06
N TYR A 135 11.26 -3.00 -14.84
CA TYR A 135 11.73 -3.66 -13.63
C TYR A 135 10.92 -4.92 -13.33
N GLU A 136 11.56 -6.08 -13.55
CA GLU A 136 10.95 -7.40 -13.38
C GLU A 136 11.52 -8.19 -12.20
N HIS A 137 12.59 -7.69 -11.57
CA HIS A 137 13.26 -8.34 -10.45
C HIS A 137 12.35 -8.42 -9.21
N ASP A 138 12.55 -9.46 -8.39
CA ASP A 138 12.08 -9.42 -7.02
C ASP A 138 12.99 -8.50 -6.21
N PHE A 139 12.42 -7.36 -5.78
CA PHE A 139 13.17 -6.35 -5.03
C PHE A 139 13.73 -6.89 -3.71
N PHE A 140 13.05 -7.85 -3.10
CA PHE A 140 13.44 -8.41 -1.82
C PHE A 140 14.61 -9.38 -1.91
N GLU A 141 14.94 -9.90 -3.09
CA GLU A 141 16.16 -10.69 -3.30
C GLU A 141 17.45 -9.92 -2.96
N TYR A 142 17.43 -8.59 -2.98
CA TYR A 142 18.56 -7.77 -2.53
C TYR A 142 18.84 -7.91 -1.04
N PHE A 143 17.86 -8.25 -0.24
CA PHE A 143 17.94 -8.40 1.21
C PHE A 143 18.15 -9.85 1.65
N ASP A 144 17.98 -10.80 0.73
CA ASP A 144 18.19 -12.21 1.00
C ASP A 144 19.63 -12.62 0.72
N PRO A 145 20.24 -13.47 1.57
CA PRO A 145 21.54 -14.01 1.27
C PRO A 145 21.46 -14.91 0.02
N PRO A 146 22.35 -14.72 -0.97
CA PRO A 146 22.36 -15.56 -2.15
C PRO A 146 22.64 -17.03 -1.80
N LYS A 147 22.13 -17.94 -2.62
CA LYS A 147 22.38 -19.39 -2.44
C LYS A 147 23.88 -19.66 -2.29
N PRO A 148 24.28 -20.55 -1.37
CA PRO A 148 25.69 -20.88 -1.18
C PRO A 148 26.35 -21.38 -2.48
N VAL A 149 27.50 -20.82 -2.83
CA VAL A 149 28.32 -21.29 -3.95
C VAL A 149 29.51 -22.00 -3.36
N ASN A 150 29.74 -23.27 -3.73
CA ASN A 150 30.80 -24.12 -3.18
C ASN A 150 30.81 -24.18 -1.64
N GLY A 151 29.61 -24.26 -1.03
CA GLY A 151 29.42 -24.31 0.43
C GLY A 151 29.70 -22.99 1.17
N LYS A 152 30.10 -21.94 0.49
CA LYS A 152 30.37 -20.63 1.09
C LYS A 152 29.09 -19.74 1.02
N ARG A 153 28.63 -19.31 2.19
CA ARG A 153 27.56 -18.31 2.31
C ARG A 153 28.13 -16.93 1.99
N ARG A 154 27.39 -16.15 1.23
CA ARG A 154 27.66 -14.73 0.99
C ARG A 154 26.64 -13.88 1.72
N PRO A 155 27.00 -12.68 2.20
CA PRO A 155 26.00 -11.76 2.77
C PRO A 155 25.01 -11.30 1.69
N PRO A 156 23.82 -10.82 2.08
CA PRO A 156 22.89 -10.18 1.16
C PRO A 156 23.52 -8.96 0.48
N SER A 157 23.01 -8.60 -0.69
CA SER A 157 23.51 -7.47 -1.47
C SER A 157 23.26 -6.13 -0.76
N VAL A 158 22.16 -6.02 -0.02
CA VAL A 158 21.87 -4.92 0.91
C VAL A 158 21.90 -5.48 2.34
N ASN A 159 22.88 -5.03 3.12
CA ASN A 159 23.05 -5.51 4.49
C ASN A 159 22.36 -4.57 5.48
N LEU A 160 21.21 -4.99 6.01
CA LEU A 160 20.41 -4.21 6.97
C LEU A 160 21.13 -3.98 8.31
N ASP A 161 22.05 -4.86 8.72
CA ASP A 161 22.82 -4.71 9.97
C ASP A 161 23.72 -3.46 9.95
N LYS A 162 24.08 -2.99 8.76
CA LYS A 162 24.87 -1.77 8.59
C LYS A 162 24.06 -0.48 8.78
N LEU A 163 22.74 -0.55 8.68
CA LEU A 163 21.88 0.64 8.70
C LEU A 163 21.76 1.29 10.08
N LYS A 164 22.21 0.63 11.15
CA LYS A 164 22.16 1.15 12.54
C LYS A 164 20.78 1.68 12.94
N VAL A 165 19.69 1.13 12.39
CA VAL A 165 18.32 1.52 12.71
C VAL A 165 18.09 1.31 14.20
N LYS A 166 17.66 2.37 14.91
CA LYS A 166 17.44 2.34 16.37
C LYS A 166 16.15 1.61 16.72
N ALA A 167 16.08 1.06 17.90
CA ALA A 167 14.86 0.42 18.41
C ALA A 167 13.65 1.39 18.32
N GLY A 168 12.54 0.91 17.80
CA GLY A 168 11.32 1.67 17.59
C GLY A 168 11.32 2.58 16.36
N GLN A 169 12.36 2.59 15.53
CA GLN A 169 12.32 3.19 14.20
C GLN A 169 11.78 2.18 13.19
N GLN A 170 10.94 2.64 12.28
CA GLN A 170 10.39 1.83 11.20
C GLN A 170 10.63 2.51 9.86
N ILE A 171 11.06 1.71 8.88
CA ILE A 171 11.20 2.13 7.48
C ILE A 171 10.44 1.15 6.61
N HIS A 172 9.59 1.68 5.77
CA HIS A 172 8.79 0.94 4.81
C HIS A 172 9.34 1.15 3.40
N ILE A 173 9.21 0.15 2.55
CA ILE A 173 9.63 0.23 1.15
C ILE A 173 8.44 -0.08 0.27
N ILE A 174 8.09 0.86 -0.59
CA ILE A 174 7.14 0.66 -1.69
C ILE A 174 7.95 0.51 -2.97
N GLU A 175 8.15 -0.73 -3.37
CA GLU A 175 9.00 -1.12 -4.50
C GLU A 175 8.21 -1.10 -5.84
N PRO A 176 8.86 -1.15 -7.01
CA PRO A 176 8.20 -0.95 -8.30
C PRO A 176 7.01 -1.88 -8.56
N ARG A 177 7.12 -3.17 -8.24
CA ARG A 177 6.01 -4.13 -8.45
C ARG A 177 4.82 -3.84 -7.54
N ARG A 178 5.10 -3.35 -6.32
CA ARG A 178 4.06 -2.93 -5.38
C ARG A 178 3.36 -1.65 -5.87
N ILE A 179 4.10 -0.72 -6.46
CA ILE A 179 3.51 0.48 -7.09
C ILE A 179 2.57 0.06 -8.21
N HIS A 180 2.98 -0.84 -9.11
CA HIS A 180 2.10 -1.36 -10.16
C HIS A 180 0.84 -2.05 -9.59
N TYR A 181 0.97 -2.79 -8.49
CA TYR A 181 -0.19 -3.37 -7.81
C TYR A 181 -1.15 -2.29 -7.31
N LEU A 182 -0.64 -1.27 -6.59
CA LEU A 182 -1.47 -0.19 -6.06
C LEU A 182 -2.15 0.62 -7.18
N MET A 183 -1.42 0.88 -8.27
CA MET A 183 -1.98 1.51 -9.46
C MET A 183 -3.12 0.70 -10.08
N SER A 184 -2.94 -0.63 -10.16
CA SER A 184 -3.97 -1.53 -10.70
C SER A 184 -5.22 -1.57 -9.82
N VAL A 185 -5.04 -1.55 -8.50
CA VAL A 185 -6.15 -1.42 -7.54
C VAL A 185 -6.95 -0.14 -7.79
N ILE A 186 -6.25 0.99 -7.97
CA ILE A 186 -6.91 2.28 -8.20
C ILE A 186 -7.60 2.32 -9.55
N ALA A 187 -6.99 1.77 -10.60
CA ALA A 187 -7.61 1.70 -11.92
C ALA A 187 -8.92 0.90 -11.88
N ASP A 188 -8.93 -0.27 -11.22
CA ASP A 188 -10.14 -1.08 -11.02
C ASP A 188 -11.19 -0.36 -10.16
N MET A 189 -10.77 0.35 -9.11
CA MET A 189 -11.71 1.18 -8.32
C MET A 189 -12.36 2.26 -9.19
N ASN A 190 -11.59 2.93 -10.04
CA ASN A 190 -12.11 3.96 -10.94
C ASN A 190 -13.06 3.37 -11.98
N GLU A 191 -12.73 2.21 -12.55
CA GLU A 191 -13.63 1.49 -13.47
C GLU A 191 -14.96 1.18 -12.78
N MET A 192 -14.95 0.62 -11.57
CA MET A 192 -16.16 0.37 -10.80
C MET A 192 -16.95 1.65 -10.44
N ILE A 193 -16.27 2.78 -10.23
CA ILE A 193 -16.95 4.08 -10.01
C ILE A 193 -17.68 4.52 -11.28
N VAL A 194 -17.03 4.41 -12.44
CA VAL A 194 -17.64 4.74 -13.75
C VAL A 194 -18.81 3.84 -14.06
N GLU A 195 -18.73 2.55 -13.73
CA GLU A 195 -19.83 1.59 -13.87
C GLU A 195 -20.98 1.79 -12.87
N GLY A 196 -20.84 2.69 -11.91
CA GLY A 196 -21.85 2.89 -10.85
C GLY A 196 -21.94 1.73 -9.85
N THR A 197 -20.89 0.92 -9.72
CA THR A 197 -20.85 -0.26 -8.83
C THR A 197 -20.00 -0.06 -7.59
N PHE A 198 -19.35 1.09 -7.46
CA PHE A 198 -18.53 1.47 -6.31
C PHE A 198 -18.66 2.97 -6.04
N PRO A 199 -18.77 3.42 -4.77
CA PRO A 199 -18.96 4.83 -4.45
C PRO A 199 -17.64 5.63 -4.59
N LYS A 200 -17.76 6.89 -5.05
CA LYS A 200 -16.60 7.78 -5.22
C LYS A 200 -15.89 8.14 -3.89
N LYS A 201 -16.64 8.26 -2.78
CA LYS A 201 -16.12 8.75 -1.50
C LYS A 201 -16.46 7.86 -0.29
N ASN A 202 -17.57 7.16 -0.31
CA ASN A 202 -18.09 6.45 0.85
C ASN A 202 -17.54 5.03 0.93
N TYR A 203 -16.24 4.91 1.16
CA TYR A 203 -15.55 3.66 1.37
C TYR A 203 -14.41 3.84 2.38
N GLY A 204 -13.99 2.75 2.99
CA GLY A 204 -12.84 2.72 3.89
C GLY A 204 -12.20 1.33 3.93
N PHE A 205 -11.02 1.26 4.51
CA PHE A 205 -10.28 0.01 4.60
C PHE A 205 -10.73 -0.78 5.82
N PHE A 206 -10.94 -2.07 5.62
CA PHE A 206 -11.47 -2.92 6.66
C PHE A 206 -10.37 -3.41 7.59
N TYR A 207 -10.66 -3.32 8.88
CA TYR A 207 -9.81 -3.84 9.96
C TYR A 207 -10.68 -4.68 10.90
N PRO A 208 -10.29 -5.94 11.21
CA PRO A 208 -11.03 -6.75 12.17
C PRO A 208 -10.93 -6.16 13.57
N GLN A 209 -12.00 -6.31 14.36
CA GLN A 209 -11.94 -6.00 15.79
C GLN A 209 -11.06 -7.05 16.48
N LEU A 210 -9.95 -6.61 17.06
CA LEU A 210 -9.05 -7.46 17.82
C LEU A 210 -9.44 -7.43 19.29
N THR A 211 -10.08 -8.50 19.77
CA THR A 211 -10.41 -8.68 21.17
C THR A 211 -9.13 -8.69 22.01
N TYR A 212 -9.03 -7.97 23.08
CA TYR A 212 -8.01 -7.89 24.14
C TYR A 212 -6.88 -6.85 23.97
N HIS A 213 -6.35 -6.55 22.80
CA HIS A 213 -5.12 -5.76 22.73
C HIS A 213 -5.20 -4.46 21.92
N LYS A 214 -6.19 -4.31 21.06
CA LYS A 214 -6.34 -3.15 20.20
C LYS A 214 -7.80 -2.76 20.05
N VAL A 215 -8.09 -1.50 20.33
CA VAL A 215 -9.41 -0.91 20.13
C VAL A 215 -9.40 -0.20 18.79
N LEU A 216 -10.30 -0.59 17.92
CA LEU A 216 -10.49 0.07 16.63
C LEU A 216 -11.04 1.48 16.85
N VAL A 217 -10.46 2.47 16.18
CA VAL A 217 -11.00 3.83 16.13
C VAL A 217 -12.40 3.78 15.53
N ASN A 218 -13.37 4.41 16.18
CA ASN A 218 -14.73 4.46 15.67
C ASN A 218 -14.82 5.53 14.57
N ASN A 219 -14.53 5.13 13.34
CA ASN A 219 -14.64 5.94 12.14
C ASN A 219 -15.15 5.07 10.99
N ASP A 220 -16.09 5.59 10.21
CA ASP A 220 -16.73 4.83 9.13
C ASP A 220 -15.79 4.56 7.94
N TYR A 221 -14.85 5.48 7.65
CA TYR A 221 -13.98 5.38 6.49
C TYR A 221 -12.51 5.44 6.89
N LEU A 222 -12.02 4.33 7.44
CA LEU A 222 -10.64 4.20 7.89
C LEU A 222 -9.66 4.24 6.72
N PRO A 223 -8.47 4.88 6.89
CA PRO A 223 -7.42 4.86 5.88
C PRO A 223 -6.77 3.47 5.78
N ALA A 224 -6.13 3.18 4.66
CA ALA A 224 -5.20 2.06 4.59
C ALA A 224 -3.98 2.34 5.48
N THR A 225 -3.48 1.34 6.18
CA THR A 225 -2.14 1.41 6.80
C THR A 225 -1.09 0.94 5.81
N VAL A 226 0.15 1.29 6.02
CA VAL A 226 1.27 0.83 5.18
C VAL A 226 1.35 -0.69 5.16
N GLU A 227 1.05 -1.34 6.27
CA GLU A 227 1.02 -2.78 6.40
C GLU A 227 -0.10 -3.41 5.55
N SER A 228 -1.28 -2.77 5.49
CA SER A 228 -2.38 -3.25 4.65
C SER A 228 -2.08 -3.11 3.15
N LEU A 229 -1.37 -2.05 2.74
CA LEU A 229 -0.93 -1.86 1.36
C LEU A 229 0.11 -2.89 0.90
N THR A 230 0.83 -3.51 1.83
CA THR A 230 1.85 -4.53 1.55
C THR A 230 1.39 -5.95 1.80
N ALA A 231 0.19 -6.12 2.37
CA ALA A 231 -0.40 -7.42 2.65
C ALA A 231 -0.75 -8.22 1.36
N PRO A 232 -0.96 -9.54 1.45
CA PRO A 232 -1.38 -10.37 0.32
C PRO A 232 -2.82 -10.10 -0.13
N PHE A 233 -3.61 -9.42 0.69
CA PHE A 233 -4.96 -8.97 0.37
C PHE A 233 -5.24 -7.63 1.03
N LEU A 234 -6.06 -6.82 0.35
CA LEU A 234 -6.53 -5.53 0.82
C LEU A 234 -8.05 -5.55 0.79
N ILE A 235 -8.70 -5.30 1.92
CA ILE A 235 -10.16 -5.36 2.04
C ILE A 235 -10.70 -3.94 2.17
N ILE A 236 -11.63 -3.58 1.27
CA ILE A 236 -12.33 -2.31 1.27
C ILE A 236 -13.80 -2.56 1.58
N LYS A 237 -14.32 -1.88 2.59
CA LYS A 237 -15.76 -1.78 2.87
C LYS A 237 -16.31 -0.53 2.19
N HIS A 238 -17.44 -0.64 1.51
CA HIS A 238 -18.07 0.50 0.86
C HIS A 238 -19.58 0.54 1.13
N ASP A 239 -20.13 1.75 1.11
CA ASP A 239 -21.58 1.96 1.18
C ASP A 239 -22.26 1.61 -0.15
N ALA A 240 -23.58 1.58 -0.13
CA ALA A 240 -24.39 1.45 -1.33
C ALA A 240 -24.17 2.67 -2.26
N VAL A 241 -24.22 2.43 -3.56
CA VAL A 241 -24.25 3.50 -4.56
C VAL A 241 -25.68 3.94 -4.75
N ILE A 242 -25.94 5.21 -4.56
CA ILE A 242 -27.25 5.83 -4.69
C ILE A 242 -27.26 6.72 -5.93
N GLU A 243 -28.12 6.40 -6.87
CA GLU A 243 -28.42 7.26 -8.01
C GLU A 243 -29.63 8.14 -7.71
N ILE A 244 -29.59 9.35 -8.26
CA ILE A 244 -30.71 10.30 -8.15
C ILE A 244 -31.25 10.49 -9.57
N ASP A 245 -32.49 10.09 -9.80
CA ASP A 245 -33.15 10.28 -11.09
C ASP A 245 -33.50 11.76 -11.36
N GLU A 246 -33.96 12.06 -12.57
CA GLU A 246 -34.34 13.42 -12.98
C GLU A 246 -35.45 14.03 -12.12
N SER A 247 -36.25 13.20 -11.44
CA SER A 247 -37.30 13.64 -10.50
C SER A 247 -36.78 13.90 -9.09
N GLY A 248 -35.48 13.68 -8.82
CA GLY A 248 -34.86 13.80 -7.50
C GLY A 248 -35.08 12.59 -6.59
N LYS A 249 -35.66 11.49 -7.11
CA LYS A 249 -35.86 10.26 -6.35
C LYS A 249 -34.55 9.47 -6.26
N LYS A 250 -34.20 9.08 -5.04
CA LYS A 250 -33.02 8.25 -4.76
C LYS A 250 -33.36 6.77 -4.96
N ALA A 251 -32.52 6.07 -5.73
CA ALA A 251 -32.58 4.64 -5.90
C ALA A 251 -31.19 4.02 -5.63
N GLU A 252 -31.16 2.86 -4.98
CA GLU A 252 -29.95 2.09 -4.81
C GLU A 252 -29.61 1.40 -6.13
N SER A 253 -28.50 1.79 -6.77
CA SER A 253 -28.02 1.16 -8.00
C SER A 253 -27.08 -0.01 -7.72
N HIS A 254 -26.33 0.05 -6.62
CA HIS A 254 -25.48 -1.05 -6.18
C HIS A 254 -25.46 -1.16 -4.64
N PRO A 255 -25.61 -2.37 -4.06
CA PRO A 255 -25.65 -2.55 -2.61
C PRO A 255 -24.30 -2.29 -1.95
N ALA A 256 -24.32 -1.96 -0.67
CA ALA A 256 -23.14 -1.92 0.17
C ALA A 256 -22.45 -3.30 0.22
N GLY A 257 -21.14 -3.28 0.42
CA GLY A 257 -20.39 -4.55 0.41
C GLY A 257 -18.91 -4.42 0.66
N PHE A 258 -18.18 -5.44 0.20
CA PHE A 258 -16.75 -5.54 0.33
C PHE A 258 -16.09 -5.84 -1.02
N VAL A 259 -14.96 -5.17 -1.27
CA VAL A 259 -14.02 -5.51 -2.35
C VAL A 259 -12.74 -6.04 -1.72
N VAL A 260 -12.33 -7.23 -2.11
CA VAL A 260 -11.14 -7.91 -1.61
C VAL A 260 -10.13 -7.99 -2.74
N TYR A 261 -9.13 -7.13 -2.72
CA TYR A 261 -8.01 -7.21 -3.66
C TYR A 261 -7.01 -8.27 -3.19
N TYR A 262 -6.85 -9.29 -3.99
CA TYR A 262 -6.03 -10.47 -3.70
C TYR A 262 -4.77 -10.46 -4.57
N ASN A 263 -3.60 -10.41 -3.92
CA ASN A 263 -2.29 -10.30 -4.59
C ASN A 263 -1.48 -11.59 -4.44
N ARG A 264 -2.10 -12.73 -4.79
CA ARG A 264 -1.45 -14.05 -4.81
C ARG A 264 -1.78 -14.77 -6.12
N PRO A 265 -0.97 -15.77 -6.52
CA PRO A 265 -1.16 -16.45 -7.79
C PRO A 265 -2.47 -17.21 -7.95
N GLY A 266 -3.12 -17.64 -6.89
CA GLY A 266 -4.28 -18.53 -6.94
C GLY A 266 -3.93 -19.87 -7.55
N SER A 267 -2.78 -20.43 -7.15
CA SER A 267 -2.20 -21.64 -7.73
C SER A 267 -2.92 -22.93 -7.33
N THR A 268 -3.65 -22.89 -6.21
CA THR A 268 -4.39 -24.04 -5.68
C THR A 268 -5.71 -23.59 -5.08
N GLU A 269 -6.66 -24.55 -4.96
CA GLU A 269 -7.89 -24.36 -4.22
C GLU A 269 -7.65 -24.05 -2.74
N LEU A 270 -6.59 -24.56 -2.14
CA LEU A 270 -6.27 -24.32 -0.72
C LEU A 270 -5.92 -22.85 -0.44
N GLU A 271 -5.34 -22.14 -1.41
CA GLU A 271 -5.14 -20.69 -1.27
C GLU A 271 -6.47 -19.95 -1.08
N PHE A 272 -7.50 -20.33 -1.83
CA PHE A 272 -8.82 -19.72 -1.73
C PHE A 272 -9.61 -20.21 -0.52
N MET A 273 -9.43 -21.48 -0.11
CA MET A 273 -9.97 -21.97 1.16
C MET A 273 -9.48 -21.12 2.34
N TYR A 274 -8.17 -20.85 2.39
CA TYR A 274 -7.58 -19.96 3.39
C TYR A 274 -8.18 -18.54 3.34
N LEU A 275 -8.41 -17.99 2.13
CA LEU A 275 -9.06 -16.69 1.98
C LEU A 275 -10.50 -16.70 2.50
N LEU A 276 -11.28 -17.75 2.19
CA LEU A 276 -12.66 -17.89 2.67
C LEU A 276 -12.71 -18.03 4.20
N ASP A 277 -11.82 -18.82 4.80
CA ASP A 277 -11.70 -18.94 6.26
C ASP A 277 -11.36 -17.60 6.92
N LEU A 278 -10.46 -16.83 6.31
CA LEU A 278 -10.10 -15.50 6.78
C LEU A 278 -11.32 -14.56 6.73
N LEU A 279 -12.04 -14.51 5.60
CA LEU A 279 -13.23 -13.68 5.45
C LEU A 279 -14.34 -14.11 6.42
N SER A 280 -14.45 -15.39 6.71
CA SER A 280 -15.35 -15.93 7.72
C SER A 280 -14.95 -15.50 9.13
N SER A 281 -13.68 -15.64 9.50
CA SER A 281 -13.15 -15.23 10.80
C SER A 281 -13.32 -13.73 11.05
N TYR A 282 -13.28 -12.94 10.00
CA TYR A 282 -13.55 -11.48 10.05
C TYR A 282 -15.04 -11.14 10.00
N GLN A 283 -15.93 -12.13 9.95
CA GLN A 283 -17.38 -11.97 9.83
C GLN A 283 -17.82 -11.19 8.56
N ILE A 284 -16.98 -11.17 7.54
CA ILE A 284 -17.29 -10.61 6.22
C ILE A 284 -18.09 -11.61 5.40
N LEU A 285 -17.70 -12.89 5.45
CA LEU A 285 -18.36 -13.99 4.77
C LEU A 285 -19.70 -14.30 5.45
N ASN A 286 -20.67 -13.45 5.21
CA ASN A 286 -22.04 -13.68 5.60
C ASN A 286 -22.98 -13.52 4.39
N LEU A 287 -24.15 -14.15 4.47
CA LEU A 287 -25.10 -14.24 3.36
C LEU A 287 -25.71 -12.88 2.96
N LYS A 288 -25.45 -11.81 3.70
CA LYS A 288 -26.01 -10.47 3.47
C LYS A 288 -25.06 -9.53 2.76
N ASN A 289 -23.74 -9.78 2.88
CA ASN A 289 -22.74 -8.91 2.30
C ASN A 289 -22.53 -9.23 0.81
N LYS A 290 -22.48 -8.20 -0.02
CA LYS A 290 -21.95 -8.35 -1.38
C LYS A 290 -20.44 -8.41 -1.31
N ILE A 291 -19.84 -9.49 -1.77
CA ILE A 291 -18.39 -9.69 -1.75
C ILE A 291 -17.90 -9.82 -3.20
N ARG A 292 -16.88 -9.04 -3.53
CA ARG A 292 -16.19 -9.08 -4.82
C ARG A 292 -14.71 -9.35 -4.57
N ILE A 293 -14.18 -10.43 -5.16
CA ILE A 293 -12.75 -10.74 -5.11
C ILE A 293 -12.12 -10.25 -6.40
N ARG A 294 -11.11 -9.39 -6.29
CA ARG A 294 -10.35 -8.78 -7.38
C ARG A 294 -8.92 -9.30 -7.33
N VAL A 295 -8.56 -10.18 -8.25
CA VAL A 295 -7.21 -10.76 -8.29
C VAL A 295 -6.28 -9.83 -9.05
N VAL A 296 -5.34 -9.23 -8.33
CA VAL A 296 -4.32 -8.31 -8.84
C VAL A 296 -2.95 -8.95 -8.63
N ALA A 297 -2.61 -9.94 -9.45
CA ALA A 297 -1.35 -10.66 -9.36
C ALA A 297 -0.64 -10.69 -10.71
N LYS A 298 0.65 -10.37 -10.72
CA LYS A 298 1.48 -10.43 -11.94
C LYS A 298 1.64 -11.88 -12.39
N GLU A 299 2.00 -12.75 -11.47
CA GLU A 299 2.16 -14.18 -11.71
C GLU A 299 0.91 -14.88 -11.20
N ARG A 300 -0.03 -15.17 -12.07
CA ARG A 300 -1.29 -15.84 -11.75
C ARG A 300 -1.42 -17.18 -12.44
N SER A 301 -2.09 -18.11 -11.79
CA SER A 301 -2.46 -19.39 -12.41
C SER A 301 -3.46 -19.19 -13.54
N ASN A 302 -3.26 -19.91 -14.65
CA ASN A 302 -4.24 -19.95 -15.74
C ASN A 302 -5.56 -20.61 -15.28
N SER A 303 -5.51 -21.46 -14.26
CA SER A 303 -6.65 -22.18 -13.69
C SER A 303 -7.29 -21.48 -12.49
N ILE A 304 -6.98 -20.22 -12.26
CA ILE A 304 -7.40 -19.48 -11.04
C ILE A 304 -8.92 -19.53 -10.81
N ARG A 305 -9.73 -19.39 -11.85
CA ARG A 305 -11.20 -19.46 -11.74
C ARG A 305 -11.67 -20.87 -11.33
N SER A 306 -11.05 -21.91 -11.91
CA SER A 306 -11.33 -23.29 -11.56
C SER A 306 -10.95 -23.61 -10.12
N HIS A 307 -9.77 -23.14 -9.67
CA HIS A 307 -9.34 -23.31 -8.27
C HIS A 307 -10.30 -22.59 -7.32
N PHE A 308 -10.75 -21.39 -7.67
CA PHE A 308 -11.72 -20.66 -6.85
C PHE A 308 -13.08 -21.39 -6.76
N THR A 309 -13.65 -21.81 -7.90
CA THR A 309 -14.91 -22.54 -7.91
C THR A 309 -14.81 -23.82 -7.05
N ARG A 310 -13.72 -24.57 -7.20
CA ARG A 310 -13.50 -25.78 -6.41
C ARG A 310 -13.33 -25.47 -4.91
N ALA A 311 -12.69 -24.36 -4.59
CA ALA A 311 -12.58 -23.91 -3.19
C ALA A 311 -13.96 -23.60 -2.58
N LEU A 312 -14.87 -22.97 -3.33
CA LEU A 312 -16.25 -22.74 -2.86
C LEU A 312 -17.00 -24.06 -2.60
N GLU A 313 -16.84 -25.04 -3.50
CA GLU A 313 -17.43 -26.40 -3.31
C GLU A 313 -16.88 -27.09 -2.06
N MET A 314 -15.56 -27.09 -1.89
CA MET A 314 -14.90 -27.69 -0.75
C MET A 314 -15.31 -27.01 0.55
N TYR A 315 -15.36 -25.67 0.55
CA TYR A 315 -15.76 -24.87 1.70
C TYR A 315 -17.21 -25.16 2.12
N ALA A 316 -18.13 -25.20 1.15
CA ALA A 316 -19.52 -25.50 1.40
C ALA A 316 -19.71 -26.94 1.96
N PHE A 317 -18.93 -27.88 1.47
CA PHE A 317 -18.93 -29.28 1.96
C PHE A 317 -18.40 -29.40 3.40
N GLU A 318 -17.25 -28.76 3.67
CA GLU A 318 -16.59 -28.79 4.98
C GLU A 318 -17.47 -28.20 6.09
N TRP A 319 -18.15 -27.09 5.79
CA TRP A 319 -19.04 -26.42 6.74
C TRP A 319 -20.48 -26.93 6.72
N GLY A 320 -20.80 -27.95 5.91
CA GLY A 320 -22.13 -28.54 5.84
C GLY A 320 -23.23 -27.60 5.39
N PHE A 321 -22.92 -26.70 4.43
CA PHE A 321 -23.88 -25.72 3.91
C PHE A 321 -25.04 -26.38 3.19
N ASP A 322 -26.26 -25.94 3.49
CA ASP A 322 -27.47 -26.28 2.74
C ASP A 322 -27.47 -25.60 1.34
N GLU A 323 -28.42 -25.96 0.51
CA GLU A 323 -28.50 -25.45 -0.88
C GLU A 323 -28.67 -23.92 -0.93
N ARG A 324 -29.30 -23.31 0.06
CA ARG A 324 -29.45 -21.85 0.16
C ARG A 324 -28.11 -21.18 0.48
N ALA A 325 -27.42 -21.67 1.49
CA ALA A 325 -26.12 -21.16 1.89
C ALA A 325 -25.07 -21.34 0.76
N LYS A 326 -25.12 -22.49 0.04
CA LYS A 326 -24.30 -22.69 -1.16
C LYS A 326 -24.61 -21.69 -2.25
N SER A 327 -25.89 -21.47 -2.56
CA SER A 327 -26.31 -20.49 -3.57
C SER A 327 -25.80 -19.09 -3.22
N ASP A 328 -25.81 -18.70 -1.95
CA ASP A 328 -25.31 -17.39 -1.52
C ASP A 328 -23.77 -17.32 -1.57
N LEU A 329 -23.09 -18.41 -1.23
CA LEU A 329 -21.63 -18.50 -1.35
C LEU A 329 -21.16 -18.35 -2.81
N TYR A 330 -21.89 -18.96 -3.76
CA TYR A 330 -21.58 -18.88 -5.18
C TYR A 330 -21.89 -17.51 -5.83
N LYS A 331 -22.53 -16.58 -5.11
CA LYS A 331 -22.68 -15.18 -5.53
C LYS A 331 -21.42 -14.35 -5.36
N ILE A 332 -20.39 -14.88 -4.70
CA ILE A 332 -19.10 -14.20 -4.59
C ILE A 332 -18.48 -14.09 -5.97
N ASP A 333 -18.35 -12.86 -6.46
CA ASP A 333 -17.77 -12.57 -7.76
C ASP A 333 -16.23 -12.60 -7.67
N LEU A 334 -15.58 -13.32 -8.62
CA LEU A 334 -14.14 -13.28 -8.77
C LEU A 334 -13.78 -12.73 -10.16
N GLN A 335 -13.08 -11.62 -10.18
CA GLN A 335 -12.56 -11.00 -11.41
C GLN A 335 -11.03 -10.86 -11.34
N ILE A 336 -10.44 -10.93 -12.53
CA ILE A 336 -9.00 -10.75 -12.72
C ILE A 336 -8.78 -9.33 -13.20
N VAL A 337 -8.01 -8.57 -12.43
CA VAL A 337 -7.64 -7.18 -12.77
C VAL A 337 -6.31 -7.19 -13.51
N PRO A 338 -6.21 -6.51 -14.67
CA PRO A 338 -4.96 -6.38 -15.39
C PRO A 338 -3.96 -5.53 -14.60
N ILE A 339 -2.67 -5.88 -14.69
CA ILE A 339 -1.61 -5.10 -14.04
C ILE A 339 -1.38 -3.83 -14.86
N GLN A 340 -1.63 -2.68 -14.22
CA GLN A 340 -1.37 -1.36 -14.77
C GLN A 340 0.10 -1.00 -14.57
N LYS A 341 0.84 -0.82 -15.65
CA LYS A 341 2.26 -0.49 -15.62
C LYS A 341 2.56 0.93 -16.11
N GLU A 342 1.69 1.50 -16.93
CA GLU A 342 1.96 2.73 -17.66
C GLU A 342 1.03 3.85 -17.22
N PHE A 343 1.62 5.04 -17.07
CA PHE A 343 0.91 6.31 -17.01
C PHE A 343 1.27 7.10 -18.25
N TYR A 344 0.31 7.33 -19.13
CA TYR A 344 0.54 8.01 -20.39
C TYR A 344 0.71 9.53 -20.21
N SER A 345 -0.05 10.13 -19.32
CA SER A 345 0.14 11.51 -18.88
C SER A 345 -0.46 11.74 -17.50
N THR A 346 0.03 12.73 -16.80
CA THR A 346 -0.43 13.10 -15.49
C THR A 346 -1.78 13.81 -15.49
N GLU A 347 -2.14 14.44 -16.61
CA GLU A 347 -3.39 15.17 -16.80
C GLU A 347 -4.43 14.32 -17.55
N GLU A 348 -3.97 13.45 -18.45
CA GLU A 348 -4.82 12.58 -19.28
C GLU A 348 -5.14 11.24 -18.61
N ILE A 349 -4.40 10.84 -17.58
CA ILE A 349 -4.85 9.76 -16.75
C ILE A 349 -6.02 10.30 -15.98
N SER A 350 -7.19 9.97 -16.46
CA SER A 350 -8.48 10.30 -15.87
C SER A 350 -8.64 9.71 -14.47
N TRP A 351 -7.79 10.15 -13.57
CA TRP A 351 -7.87 9.80 -12.16
C TRP A 351 -8.88 10.68 -11.42
N ASP A 352 -9.42 11.67 -12.12
CA ASP A 352 -10.39 12.65 -11.63
C ASP A 352 -11.83 12.36 -12.09
N TYR A 353 -12.20 11.10 -12.27
CA TYR A 353 -13.59 10.72 -12.51
C TYR A 353 -14.43 10.76 -11.25
#